data_33a9ca1d76a25341b6f82b4f6014d7f2
#
_entry.id   33a9ca1d76a25341b6f82b4f6014d7f2
#
_cell.length_a   1.000
_cell.length_b   1.000
_cell.length_c   1.000
_cell.angle_alpha   90.00
_cell.angle_beta   90.00
_cell.angle_gamma   90.00
#
_symmetry.space_group_name_H-M   'P 1'
#
loop_
_entity.id
_entity.type
_entity.pdbx_description
1 polymer ?
#
loop_
_entity_poly.entity_id
_entity_poly.type
_entity_poly.pdbx_seq_one_letter_code
_entity_poly.pdbx_strand_id
1 'polypeptide(L)'
;DKSRNVTLMQALDKRHSERAFANKQLTHQDLSDLLWAANGINRPSEGKRTAPSANNVQEVDIYVCMKDGCYLYDAKAHQLQPVAKGDYRSAVAGQQDFVTEAPVCLILVADLSRFNSGNPEQLLIVGACDTGIISQNISLFCSSAGLVTVPRMTMDKNTLGKILKLKKSQYLL
;
A
#
# COMPACT_ATOMS: atom_id res chain seq x y z
N ASP A 1 5.93 12.98 9.74
CA ASP A 1 5.82 13.60 11.08
C ASP A 1 5.65 12.50 12.15
N LYS A 2 6.65 12.35 13.02
CA LYS A 2 6.65 11.34 14.10
C LYS A 2 6.05 11.87 15.42
N SER A 3 5.56 13.10 15.43
CA SER A 3 5.00 13.74 16.64
C SER A 3 3.49 13.50 16.84
N ARG A 4 2.85 12.69 15.98
CA ARG A 4 1.43 12.33 16.12
C ARG A 4 1.21 11.58 17.44
N ASN A 5 0.33 12.12 18.30
CA ASN A 5 0.19 11.69 19.71
C ASN A 5 -0.97 10.71 19.97
N VAL A 6 -1.46 10.00 18.95
CA VAL A 6 -2.48 8.97 19.16
C VAL A 6 -1.79 7.67 19.57
N THR A 7 -2.21 7.09 20.69
CA THR A 7 -1.64 5.82 21.17
C THR A 7 -2.06 4.66 20.27
N LEU A 8 -1.29 3.57 20.27
CA LEU A 8 -1.65 2.34 19.55
C LEU A 8 -3.03 1.82 19.98
N MET A 9 -3.34 1.85 21.27
CA MET A 9 -4.63 1.36 21.79
C MET A 9 -5.78 2.21 21.28
N GLN A 10 -5.63 3.52 21.18
CA GLN A 10 -6.63 4.41 20.60
C GLN A 10 -6.79 4.19 19.10
N ALA A 11 -5.69 3.91 18.37
CA ALA A 11 -5.75 3.58 16.94
C ALA A 11 -6.49 2.25 16.70
N LEU A 12 -6.22 1.23 17.52
CA LEU A 12 -6.90 -0.06 17.47
C LEU A 12 -8.39 0.06 17.78
N ASP A 13 -8.75 0.81 18.81
CA ASP A 13 -10.13 1.05 19.24
C ASP A 13 -10.97 1.73 18.13
N LYS A 14 -10.38 2.70 17.43
CA LYS A 14 -11.05 3.47 16.37
C LYS A 14 -11.00 2.82 14.99
N ARG A 15 -10.07 1.87 14.76
CA ARG A 15 -9.89 1.27 13.45
C ARG A 15 -11.14 0.50 12.99
N HIS A 16 -11.70 0.91 11.88
CA HIS A 16 -12.77 0.20 11.18
C HIS A 16 -12.61 0.36 9.66
N SER A 17 -13.32 -0.46 8.89
CA SER A 17 -13.42 -0.30 7.44
C SER A 17 -14.48 0.72 7.11
N GLU A 18 -14.09 1.83 6.47
CA GLU A 18 -14.99 2.89 6.05
C GLU A 18 -15.00 3.00 4.53
N ARG A 19 -16.15 3.21 3.95
CA ARG A 19 -16.40 3.25 2.51
C ARG A 19 -16.92 4.59 2.01
N ALA A 20 -17.19 5.53 2.92
CA ALA A 20 -17.56 6.89 2.60
C ALA A 20 -16.33 7.80 2.69
N PHE A 21 -15.94 8.40 1.59
CA PHE A 21 -14.78 9.28 1.51
C PHE A 21 -15.22 10.73 1.43
N ALA A 22 -14.53 11.62 2.17
CA ALA A 22 -14.72 13.05 2.01
C ALA A 22 -14.16 13.54 0.68
N ASN A 23 -14.82 14.48 0.03
CA ASN A 23 -14.29 15.13 -1.18
C ASN A 23 -13.16 16.09 -0.80
N LYS A 24 -12.07 15.52 -0.30
CA LYS A 24 -10.86 16.26 0.14
C LYS A 24 -9.62 15.46 -0.22
N GLN A 25 -8.64 16.12 -0.81
CA GLN A 25 -7.33 15.51 -1.07
C GLN A 25 -6.55 15.31 0.23
N LEU A 26 -5.74 14.25 0.28
CA LEU A 26 -4.73 14.12 1.32
C LEU A 26 -3.69 15.23 1.16
N THR A 27 -3.19 15.73 2.29
CA THR A 27 -2.00 16.59 2.25
C THR A 27 -0.78 15.77 1.83
N HIS A 28 0.24 16.43 1.27
CA HIS A 28 1.50 15.75 0.95
C HIS A 28 2.14 15.13 2.21
N GLN A 29 1.98 15.79 3.37
CA GLN A 29 2.49 15.27 4.63
C GLN A 29 1.74 14.01 5.07
N ASP A 30 0.40 13.99 4.97
CA ASP A 30 -0.39 12.80 5.33
C ASP A 30 -0.05 11.62 4.42
N LEU A 31 0.11 11.85 3.10
CA LEU A 31 0.51 10.81 2.16
C LEU A 31 1.93 10.30 2.44
N SER A 32 2.87 11.21 2.70
CA SER A 32 4.25 10.87 3.07
C SER A 32 4.30 10.02 4.34
N ASP A 33 3.59 10.45 5.40
CA ASP A 33 3.53 9.74 6.67
C ASP A 33 2.85 8.37 6.52
N LEU A 34 1.78 8.29 5.73
CA LEU A 34 1.06 7.04 5.42
C LEU A 34 1.99 6.03 4.75
N LEU A 35 2.73 6.44 3.73
CA LEU A 35 3.64 5.55 3.00
C LEU A 35 4.80 5.10 3.86
N TRP A 36 5.34 6.01 4.69
CA TRP A 36 6.37 5.64 5.66
C TRP A 36 5.83 4.64 6.70
N ALA A 37 4.65 4.89 7.25
CA ALA A 37 4.03 3.98 8.21
C ALA A 37 3.74 2.61 7.59
N ALA A 38 3.28 2.57 6.35
CA ALA A 38 2.96 1.35 5.62
C ALA A 38 4.18 0.43 5.48
N ASN A 39 5.26 0.92 4.87
CA ASN A 39 6.45 0.10 4.56
C ASN A 39 7.73 0.95 4.38
N GLY A 40 7.87 2.07 5.11
CA GLY A 40 9.05 2.92 5.06
C GLY A 40 10.24 2.35 5.82
N ILE A 41 11.42 2.93 5.61
CA ILE A 41 12.64 2.53 6.33
C ILE A 41 12.64 3.19 7.72
N ASN A 42 12.61 2.39 8.77
CA ASN A 42 12.66 2.84 10.16
C ASN A 42 14.01 2.57 10.85
N ARG A 43 14.84 1.72 10.25
CA ARG A 43 16.22 1.39 10.69
C ARG A 43 17.18 1.59 9.53
N PRO A 44 17.58 2.85 9.24
CA PRO A 44 18.37 3.18 8.04
C PRO A 44 19.71 2.44 7.95
N SER A 45 20.40 2.26 9.08
CA SER A 45 21.69 1.53 9.14
C SER A 45 21.58 0.06 8.74
N GLU A 46 20.38 -0.54 8.89
CA GLU A 46 20.12 -1.94 8.58
C GLU A 46 19.29 -2.09 7.29
N GLY A 47 18.77 -0.98 6.73
CA GLY A 47 17.84 -0.99 5.60
C GLY A 47 16.49 -1.64 5.90
N LYS A 48 16.13 -1.82 7.19
CA LYS A 48 14.89 -2.48 7.62
C LYS A 48 13.71 -1.53 7.66
N ARG A 49 12.50 -2.10 7.52
CA ARG A 49 11.27 -1.36 7.32
C ARG A 49 10.35 -1.38 8.54
N THR A 50 9.31 -0.58 8.49
CA THR A 50 8.22 -0.55 9.47
C THR A 50 7.43 -1.86 9.50
N ALA A 51 7.25 -2.50 8.34
CA ALA A 51 6.70 -3.85 8.23
C ALA A 51 7.83 -4.88 8.15
N PRO A 52 7.77 -6.00 8.88
CA PRO A 52 8.66 -7.14 8.64
C PRO A 52 8.34 -7.81 7.31
N SER A 53 9.28 -8.57 6.78
CA SER A 53 9.05 -9.50 5.69
C SER A 53 9.84 -10.78 5.91
N ALA A 54 9.38 -11.89 5.35
CA ALA A 54 10.05 -13.17 5.48
C ALA A 54 11.51 -13.07 5.00
N ASN A 55 12.45 -13.48 5.84
CA ASN A 55 13.90 -13.36 5.59
C ASN A 55 14.37 -11.94 5.21
N ASN A 56 13.61 -10.92 5.55
CA ASN A 56 13.84 -9.52 5.15
C ASN A 56 13.98 -9.32 3.63
N VAL A 57 13.24 -10.10 2.85
CA VAL A 57 13.27 -10.05 1.37
C VAL A 57 12.65 -8.75 0.84
N GLN A 58 11.71 -8.16 1.58
CA GLN A 58 11.04 -6.90 1.26
C GLN A 58 10.38 -6.92 -0.13
N GLU A 59 9.72 -8.01 -0.46
CA GLU A 59 9.15 -8.29 -1.77
C GLU A 59 7.91 -7.47 -2.11
N VAL A 60 7.30 -6.80 -1.12
CA VAL A 60 6.06 -6.05 -1.35
C VAL A 60 6.36 -4.61 -1.75
N ASP A 61 5.94 -4.26 -2.96
CA ASP A 61 5.92 -2.91 -3.50
C ASP A 61 4.57 -2.24 -3.26
N ILE A 62 4.56 -0.93 -3.01
CA ILE A 62 3.35 -0.12 -2.88
C ILE A 62 3.24 0.79 -4.10
N TYR A 63 2.17 0.62 -4.87
CA TYR A 63 1.78 1.56 -5.90
C TYR A 63 0.70 2.49 -5.36
N VAL A 64 0.80 3.76 -5.71
CA VAL A 64 -0.12 4.83 -5.30
C VAL A 64 -0.85 5.32 -6.53
N CYS A 65 -2.15 5.05 -6.63
CA CYS A 65 -2.99 5.55 -7.71
C CYS A 65 -3.84 6.72 -7.22
N MET A 66 -3.68 7.84 -7.92
CA MET A 66 -4.39 9.10 -7.70
C MET A 66 -5.06 9.55 -9.02
N LYS A 67 -5.76 10.67 -9.00
CA LYS A 67 -6.48 11.21 -10.18
C LYS A 67 -5.55 11.53 -11.36
N ASP A 68 -4.30 11.88 -11.10
CA ASP A 68 -3.33 12.31 -12.10
C ASP A 68 -2.40 11.18 -12.58
N GLY A 69 -2.28 10.07 -11.83
CA GLY A 69 -1.42 8.96 -12.19
C GLY A 69 -1.31 7.84 -11.18
N CYS A 70 -0.57 6.81 -11.59
CA CYS A 70 -0.07 5.78 -10.69
C CYS A 70 1.43 5.91 -10.53
N TYR A 71 1.89 5.73 -9.30
CA TYR A 71 3.28 5.93 -8.88
C TYR A 71 3.75 4.72 -8.07
N LEU A 72 5.02 4.38 -8.19
CA LEU A 72 5.68 3.41 -7.32
C LEU A 72 6.33 4.14 -6.13
N TYR A 73 6.07 3.69 -4.93
CA TYR A 73 6.73 4.21 -3.73
C TYR A 73 8.14 3.64 -3.59
N ASP A 74 9.13 4.52 -3.69
CA ASP A 74 10.53 4.21 -3.36
C ASP A 74 10.78 4.51 -1.88
N ALA A 75 10.81 3.47 -1.06
CA ALA A 75 11.02 3.63 0.37
C ALA A 75 12.45 4.09 0.73
N LYS A 76 13.45 3.84 -0.14
CA LYS A 76 14.84 4.24 0.08
C LYS A 76 15.02 5.74 -0.11
N ALA A 77 14.47 6.28 -1.19
CA ALA A 77 14.48 7.69 -1.48
C ALA A 77 13.33 8.45 -0.80
N HIS A 78 12.34 7.73 -0.24
CA HIS A 78 11.09 8.24 0.31
C HIS A 78 10.37 9.16 -0.68
N GLN A 79 10.17 8.67 -1.90
CA GLN A 79 9.57 9.43 -3.00
C GLN A 79 8.63 8.56 -3.85
N LEU A 80 7.80 9.21 -4.64
CA LEU A 80 6.95 8.59 -5.63
C LEU A 80 7.62 8.65 -7.02
N GLN A 81 7.81 7.48 -7.64
CA GLN A 81 8.31 7.35 -9.00
C GLN A 81 7.13 7.20 -9.96
N PRO A 82 6.97 8.06 -11.00
CA PRO A 82 5.83 7.97 -11.91
C PRO A 82 5.89 6.69 -12.75
N VAL A 83 4.75 5.98 -12.83
CA VAL A 83 4.59 4.74 -13.61
C VAL A 83 3.66 4.93 -14.78
N ALA A 84 2.49 5.53 -14.55
CA ALA A 84 1.49 5.79 -15.58
C ALA A 84 0.75 7.09 -15.30
N LYS A 85 0.50 7.90 -16.33
CA LYS A 85 -0.26 9.15 -16.25
C LYS A 85 -1.73 8.87 -16.54
N GLY A 86 -2.63 9.43 -15.75
CA GLY A 86 -4.09 9.31 -15.91
C GLY A 86 -4.78 8.71 -14.69
N ASP A 87 -6.10 8.79 -14.64
CA ASP A 87 -6.92 8.28 -13.55
C ASP A 87 -7.27 6.80 -13.77
N TYR A 88 -6.69 5.92 -12.98
CA TYR A 88 -6.92 4.48 -13.04
C TYR A 88 -7.64 3.94 -11.80
N ARG A 89 -8.23 4.82 -10.98
CA ARG A 89 -8.94 4.41 -9.76
C ARG A 89 -10.15 3.53 -10.06
N SER A 90 -10.76 3.64 -11.25
CA SER A 90 -11.81 2.73 -11.71
C SER A 90 -11.33 1.28 -11.87
N ALA A 91 -10.10 1.07 -12.37
CA ALA A 91 -9.50 -0.26 -12.42
C ALA A 91 -9.18 -0.80 -11.01
N VAL A 92 -8.78 0.08 -10.08
CA VAL A 92 -8.62 -0.31 -8.67
C VAL A 92 -9.98 -0.62 -8.03
N ALA A 93 -11.02 0.10 -8.38
CA ALA A 93 -12.39 -0.14 -7.89
C ALA A 93 -12.92 -1.51 -8.33
N GLY A 94 -12.65 -1.92 -9.55
CA GLY A 94 -13.26 -3.12 -10.13
C GLY A 94 -14.79 -2.98 -10.17
N GLN A 95 -15.50 -3.76 -9.36
CA GLN A 95 -16.96 -3.73 -9.24
C GLN A 95 -17.46 -2.93 -8.03
N GLN A 96 -16.61 -2.15 -7.37
CA GLN A 96 -16.93 -1.43 -6.14
C GLN A 96 -16.76 0.09 -6.34
N ASP A 97 -17.73 0.71 -6.99
CA ASP A 97 -17.71 2.09 -7.49
C ASP A 97 -17.31 3.14 -6.44
N PHE A 98 -17.65 2.94 -5.16
CA PHE A 98 -17.30 3.86 -4.07
C PHE A 98 -15.78 4.14 -3.99
N VAL A 99 -14.93 3.22 -4.49
CA VAL A 99 -13.47 3.36 -4.47
C VAL A 99 -13.00 4.51 -5.36
N THR A 100 -13.74 4.84 -6.42
CA THR A 100 -13.39 5.94 -7.33
C THR A 100 -13.48 7.31 -6.65
N GLU A 101 -14.17 7.40 -5.52
CA GLU A 101 -14.28 8.62 -4.71
C GLU A 101 -13.06 8.82 -3.80
N ALA A 102 -12.33 7.72 -3.49
CA ALA A 102 -11.12 7.82 -2.67
C ALA A 102 -10.06 8.69 -3.36
N PRO A 103 -9.47 9.68 -2.70
CA PRO A 103 -8.44 10.53 -3.31
C PRO A 103 -7.16 9.74 -3.62
N VAL A 104 -6.88 8.67 -2.88
CA VAL A 104 -5.71 7.82 -3.00
C VAL A 104 -6.11 6.36 -2.88
N CYS A 105 -5.63 5.53 -3.80
CA CYS A 105 -5.72 4.08 -3.72
C CYS A 105 -4.30 3.50 -3.61
N LEU A 106 -4.05 2.68 -2.60
CA LEU A 106 -2.80 1.95 -2.45
C LEU A 106 -2.98 0.53 -2.98
N ILE A 107 -2.10 0.11 -3.90
CA ILE A 107 -2.08 -1.23 -4.47
C ILE A 107 -0.82 -1.92 -3.96
N LEU A 108 -0.97 -3.06 -3.31
CA LEU A 108 0.13 -3.84 -2.79
C LEU A 108 0.46 -4.97 -3.78
N VAL A 109 1.72 -5.07 -4.14
CA VAL A 109 2.21 -6.02 -5.15
C VAL A 109 3.37 -6.81 -4.59
N ALA A 110 3.23 -8.12 -4.49
CA ALA A 110 4.33 -9.00 -4.09
C ALA A 110 5.14 -9.44 -5.31
N ASP A 111 6.44 -9.19 -5.30
CA ASP A 111 7.37 -9.66 -6.32
C ASP A 111 8.11 -10.91 -5.84
N LEU A 112 7.62 -12.08 -6.22
CA LEU A 112 8.17 -13.37 -5.82
C LEU A 112 9.58 -13.63 -6.37
N SER A 113 10.03 -12.88 -7.37
CA SER A 113 11.41 -13.01 -7.88
C SER A 113 12.49 -12.54 -6.91
N ARG A 114 12.09 -11.83 -5.83
CA ARG A 114 13.02 -11.40 -4.78
C ARG A 114 13.41 -12.52 -3.81
N PHE A 115 12.65 -13.62 -3.79
CA PHE A 115 13.04 -14.80 -3.03
C PHE A 115 14.11 -15.60 -3.78
N ASN A 116 15.13 -16.04 -3.08
CA ASN A 116 16.24 -16.81 -3.67
C ASN A 116 15.83 -18.23 -4.08
N SER A 117 14.84 -18.83 -3.40
CA SER A 117 14.32 -20.17 -3.65
C SER A 117 12.97 -20.36 -2.98
N GLY A 118 12.21 -21.34 -3.41
CA GLY A 118 10.95 -21.72 -2.80
C GLY A 118 9.91 -22.20 -3.82
N ASN A 119 8.89 -22.89 -3.34
CA ASN A 119 7.75 -23.27 -4.14
C ASN A 119 6.89 -22.01 -4.40
N PRO A 120 6.50 -21.70 -5.65
CA PRO A 120 5.74 -20.49 -5.98
C PRO A 120 4.45 -20.32 -5.18
N GLU A 121 3.72 -21.38 -4.90
CA GLU A 121 2.47 -21.31 -4.11
C GLU A 121 2.76 -20.92 -2.66
N GLN A 122 3.80 -21.50 -2.05
CA GLN A 122 4.22 -21.13 -0.70
C GLN A 122 4.74 -19.70 -0.64
N LEU A 123 5.51 -19.27 -1.63
CA LEU A 123 6.00 -17.88 -1.72
C LEU A 123 4.85 -16.89 -1.88
N LEU A 124 3.80 -17.25 -2.62
CA LEU A 124 2.61 -16.42 -2.74
C LEU A 124 1.87 -16.28 -1.40
N ILE A 125 1.76 -17.36 -0.63
CA ILE A 125 1.19 -17.32 0.73
C ILE A 125 2.01 -16.40 1.63
N VAL A 126 3.34 -16.53 1.60
CA VAL A 126 4.24 -15.66 2.36
C VAL A 126 4.05 -14.19 1.95
N GLY A 127 4.07 -13.89 0.65
CA GLY A 127 3.84 -12.54 0.15
C GLY A 127 2.46 -11.98 0.53
N ALA A 128 1.43 -12.84 0.59
CA ALA A 128 0.10 -12.43 1.06
C ALA A 128 0.10 -12.12 2.56
N CYS A 129 0.81 -12.89 3.39
CA CYS A 129 0.97 -12.60 4.81
C CYS A 129 1.70 -11.27 5.03
N ASP A 130 2.82 -11.05 4.36
CA ASP A 130 3.61 -9.81 4.47
C ASP A 130 2.82 -8.59 3.97
N THR A 131 2.04 -8.77 2.90
CA THR A 131 1.07 -7.76 2.42
C THR A 131 0.01 -7.43 3.46
N GLY A 132 -0.52 -8.43 4.17
CA GLY A 132 -1.48 -8.24 5.25
C GLY A 132 -0.92 -7.40 6.41
N ILE A 133 0.36 -7.59 6.75
CA ILE A 133 1.05 -6.77 7.77
C ILE A 133 1.14 -5.30 7.34
N ILE A 134 1.52 -5.04 6.08
CA ILE A 134 1.56 -3.69 5.51
C ILE A 134 0.16 -3.06 5.50
N SER A 135 -0.85 -3.82 5.10
CA SER A 135 -2.26 -3.38 5.10
C SER A 135 -2.73 -2.99 6.49
N GLN A 136 -2.31 -3.74 7.53
CA GLN A 136 -2.64 -3.39 8.92
C GLN A 136 -1.91 -2.12 9.39
N ASN A 137 -0.64 -1.90 9.00
CA ASN A 137 0.07 -0.65 9.26
C ASN A 137 -0.68 0.55 8.66
N ILE A 138 -1.14 0.43 7.40
CA ILE A 138 -1.98 1.44 6.72
C ILE A 138 -3.24 1.71 7.53
N SER A 139 -3.95 0.66 7.95
CA SER A 139 -5.21 0.77 8.68
C SER A 139 -5.04 1.48 10.02
N LEU A 140 -4.00 1.14 10.77
CA LEU A 140 -3.69 1.75 12.08
C LEU A 140 -3.24 3.20 11.92
N PHE A 141 -2.40 3.49 10.91
CA PHE A 141 -2.00 4.87 10.62
C PHE A 141 -3.22 5.73 10.26
N CYS A 142 -4.07 5.28 9.35
CA CYS A 142 -5.28 6.02 8.96
C CYS A 142 -6.16 6.31 10.19
N SER A 143 -6.41 5.30 11.03
CA SER A 143 -7.16 5.46 12.26
C SER A 143 -6.56 6.50 13.20
N SER A 144 -5.23 6.51 13.35
CA SER A 144 -4.52 7.47 14.21
C SER A 144 -4.49 8.88 13.64
N ALA A 145 -4.54 9.01 12.31
CA ALA A 145 -4.45 10.28 11.59
C ALA A 145 -5.82 10.93 11.32
N GLY A 146 -6.92 10.29 11.73
CA GLY A 146 -8.29 10.74 11.38
C GLY A 146 -8.61 10.57 9.91
N LEU A 147 -7.92 9.64 9.24
CA LEU A 147 -8.20 9.22 7.87
C LEU A 147 -9.06 7.96 7.88
N VAL A 148 -9.78 7.73 6.79
CA VAL A 148 -10.58 6.52 6.58
C VAL A 148 -9.90 5.61 5.57
N THR A 149 -10.09 4.30 5.72
CA THR A 149 -9.56 3.29 4.80
C THR A 149 -10.38 2.00 4.84
N VAL A 150 -10.26 1.22 3.78
CA VAL A 150 -10.82 -0.13 3.69
C VAL A 150 -9.86 -1.04 2.94
N PRO A 151 -9.34 -2.10 3.55
CA PRO A 151 -8.58 -3.12 2.84
C PRO A 151 -9.54 -3.96 1.97
N ARG A 152 -9.11 -4.26 0.74
CA ARG A 152 -9.91 -5.03 -0.23
C ARG A 152 -8.99 -5.78 -1.18
N MET A 153 -9.52 -6.86 -1.74
CA MET A 153 -8.82 -7.66 -2.77
C MET A 153 -9.47 -7.57 -4.16
N THR A 154 -10.65 -6.94 -4.25
CA THR A 154 -11.39 -6.80 -5.51
C THR A 154 -10.80 -5.66 -6.33
N MET A 155 -10.31 -5.98 -7.54
CA MET A 155 -9.75 -5.03 -8.49
C MET A 155 -9.70 -5.66 -9.89
N ASP A 156 -9.57 -4.86 -10.95
CA ASP A 156 -9.28 -5.37 -12.29
C ASP A 156 -7.77 -5.66 -12.43
N LYS A 157 -7.37 -6.87 -12.01
CA LYS A 157 -5.97 -7.31 -12.03
C LYS A 157 -5.36 -7.30 -13.43
N ASN A 158 -6.13 -7.59 -14.47
CA ASN A 158 -5.64 -7.63 -15.85
C ASN A 158 -5.28 -6.22 -16.35
N THR A 159 -6.18 -5.27 -16.13
CA THR A 159 -5.94 -3.87 -16.52
C THR A 159 -4.80 -3.26 -15.71
N LEU A 160 -4.80 -3.45 -14.37
CA LEU A 160 -3.75 -2.94 -13.49
C LEU A 160 -2.39 -3.54 -13.79
N GLY A 161 -2.31 -4.84 -14.10
CA GLY A 161 -1.06 -5.49 -14.48
C GLY A 161 -0.40 -4.84 -15.70
N LYS A 162 -1.20 -4.42 -16.69
CA LYS A 162 -0.71 -3.70 -17.89
C LYS A 162 -0.30 -2.27 -17.55
N ILE A 163 -1.13 -1.52 -16.83
CA ILE A 163 -0.88 -0.12 -16.44
C ILE A 163 0.38 0.00 -15.60
N LEU A 164 0.53 -0.86 -14.59
CA LEU A 164 1.67 -0.89 -13.69
C LEU A 164 2.89 -1.60 -14.29
N LYS A 165 2.77 -2.16 -15.50
CA LYS A 165 3.83 -2.89 -16.21
C LYS A 165 4.40 -4.04 -15.39
N LEU A 166 3.52 -4.78 -14.71
CA LEU A 166 3.93 -5.85 -13.82
C LEU A 166 4.53 -7.04 -14.59
N LYS A 167 5.56 -7.63 -14.00
CA LYS A 167 6.18 -8.88 -14.47
C LYS A 167 5.36 -10.09 -14.05
N LYS A 168 5.61 -11.24 -14.66
CA LYS A 168 4.94 -12.51 -14.30
C LYS A 168 5.18 -12.95 -12.85
N SER A 169 6.28 -12.49 -12.23
CA SER A 169 6.61 -12.76 -10.83
C SER A 169 5.90 -11.84 -9.85
N GLN A 170 5.18 -10.84 -10.33
CA GLN A 170 4.54 -9.81 -9.51
C GLN A 170 3.03 -10.04 -9.41
N TYR A 171 2.54 -10.14 -8.20
CA TYR A 171 1.15 -10.50 -7.87
C TYR A 171 0.45 -9.34 -7.15
N LEU A 172 -0.69 -8.94 -7.69
CA LEU A 172 -1.63 -7.99 -7.06
C LEU A 172 -2.37 -8.70 -5.91
N LEU A 173 -2.21 -8.20 -4.69
CA LEU A 173 -2.74 -8.79 -3.45
C LEU A 173 -3.69 -7.83 -2.71
#